data_7248c2db27236849faa2ea10d437124a
#
_entry.id   7248c2db27236849faa2ea10d437124a
#
_cell.length_a   1.000
_cell.length_b   1.000
_cell.length_c   1.000
_cell.angle_alpha   90.00
_cell.angle_beta   90.00
_cell.angle_gamma   90.00
#
_symmetry.space_group_name_H-M   'P 1'
#
loop_
_entity.id
_entity.type
_entity.pdbx_description
1 polymer ?
#
loop_
_entity_poly.entity_id
_entity_poly.type
_entity_poly.pdbx_seq_one_letter_code
_entity_poly.pdbx_strand_id
1 'polypeptide(L)'
;LELEYPETASITERIEMTMLLTKSGWTGAIPVTYTQLTGSGTLQYGAVAVTPAEAFSVPANSEQPLYYTAAERGMHRLQFSATDGYTTQFKTLEIIVTN
;
A
#
# COMPACT_ATOMS: atom_id res chain seq x y z
N LEU A 1 8.39 0.84 7.97
CA LEU A 1 7.37 0.48 6.97
C LEU A 1 7.89 -0.59 6.04
N GLU A 2 7.28 -1.75 6.09
CA GLU A 2 7.64 -2.87 5.24
C GLU A 2 6.42 -3.27 4.40
N LEU A 3 6.67 -3.66 3.15
CA LEU A 3 5.65 -4.13 2.23
C LEU A 3 6.09 -5.45 1.61
N GLU A 4 5.20 -6.44 1.64
CA GLU A 4 5.36 -7.67 0.90
C GLU A 4 4.34 -7.68 -0.22
N TYR A 5 4.80 -7.91 -1.45
CA TYR A 5 3.96 -7.86 -2.63
C TYR A 5 4.57 -8.69 -3.76
N PRO A 6 3.74 -9.19 -4.70
CA PRO A 6 4.27 -9.87 -5.89
C PRO A 6 4.87 -8.86 -6.86
N GLU A 7 5.96 -9.23 -7.52
CA GLU A 7 6.60 -8.37 -8.52
C GLU A 7 5.85 -8.36 -9.84
N THR A 8 5.05 -9.40 -10.09
CA THR A 8 4.25 -9.52 -11.31
C THR A 8 2.86 -10.02 -10.95
N ALA A 9 1.86 -9.63 -11.74
CA ALA A 9 0.48 -10.05 -11.54
C ALA A 9 -0.29 -10.01 -12.85
N SER A 10 -1.48 -10.65 -12.87
CA SER A 10 -2.41 -10.61 -14.00
C SER A 10 -3.35 -9.41 -13.87
N ILE A 11 -3.77 -8.85 -15.00
CA ILE A 11 -4.71 -7.75 -15.04
C ILE A 11 -6.07 -8.09 -14.40
N THR A 12 -6.43 -9.35 -14.36
CA THR A 12 -7.69 -9.80 -13.78
C THR A 12 -7.59 -10.18 -12.30
N GLU A 13 -6.39 -10.12 -11.76
CA GLU A 13 -6.11 -10.56 -10.39
C GLU A 13 -6.28 -9.44 -9.38
N ARG A 14 -6.89 -9.75 -8.23
CA ARG A 14 -6.82 -8.88 -7.08
C ARG A 14 -5.52 -9.17 -6.35
N ILE A 15 -4.61 -8.23 -6.38
CA ILE A 15 -3.25 -8.42 -5.86
C ILE A 15 -3.26 -8.27 -4.35
N GLU A 16 -2.86 -9.32 -3.64
CA GLU A 16 -2.75 -9.27 -2.19
C GLU A 16 -1.37 -8.77 -1.78
N MET A 17 -1.36 -7.83 -0.85
CA MET A 17 -0.13 -7.26 -0.31
C MET A 17 -0.24 -7.21 1.21
N THR A 18 0.90 -7.21 1.89
CA THR A 18 0.95 -7.11 3.34
C THR A 18 1.80 -5.90 3.73
N MET A 19 1.27 -5.07 4.61
CA MET A 19 1.96 -3.90 5.15
C MET A 19 2.25 -4.12 6.62
N LEU A 20 3.48 -3.83 7.05
CA LEU A 20 3.88 -3.85 8.45
C LEU A 20 4.53 -2.53 8.81
N LEU A 21 3.93 -1.84 9.78
CA LEU A 21 4.48 -0.63 10.39
C LEU A 21 5.04 -1.02 11.74
N THR A 22 6.36 -0.97 11.90
CA THR A 22 7.01 -1.35 13.15
C THR A 22 7.42 -0.11 13.92
N LYS A 23 6.93 0.05 15.14
CA LYS A 23 7.35 1.12 16.03
C LYS A 23 7.34 0.60 17.46
N SER A 24 8.53 0.48 18.05
CA SER A 24 8.71 -0.03 19.42
C SER A 24 7.98 0.86 20.43
N GLY A 25 7.20 0.23 21.30
CA GLY A 25 6.46 0.95 22.33
C GLY A 25 5.24 1.72 21.85
N TRP A 26 4.92 1.65 20.56
CA TRP A 26 3.76 2.34 20.00
C TRP A 26 2.53 1.45 20.04
N THR A 27 1.43 2.02 20.53
CA THR A 27 0.12 1.36 20.48
C THR A 27 -0.84 2.27 19.74
N GLY A 28 -1.68 1.70 18.90
CA GLY A 28 -2.65 2.46 18.11
C GLY A 28 -2.30 2.50 16.64
N ALA A 29 -3.00 3.39 15.92
CA ALA A 29 -2.89 3.46 14.47
C ALA A 29 -1.93 4.56 14.02
N ILE A 30 -1.33 4.35 12.85
CA ILE A 30 -0.44 5.32 12.21
C ILE A 30 -1.10 5.74 10.91
N PRO A 31 -1.19 7.06 10.61
CA PRO A 31 -1.73 7.51 9.34
C PRO A 31 -0.78 7.17 8.18
N VAL A 32 -1.35 6.62 7.13
CA VAL A 32 -0.63 6.22 5.92
C VAL A 32 -1.32 6.85 4.71
N THR A 33 -0.52 7.36 3.79
CA THR A 33 -1.02 7.85 2.49
C THR A 33 -0.32 7.11 1.37
N TYR A 34 -0.97 7.01 0.21
CA TYR A 34 -0.30 6.48 -0.96
C TYR A 34 -0.49 7.41 -2.16
N THR A 35 0.46 7.35 -3.08
CA THR A 35 0.43 8.10 -4.32
C THR A 35 0.64 7.11 -5.47
N GLN A 36 -0.19 7.21 -6.51
CA GLN A 36 -0.03 6.43 -7.72
C GLN A 36 0.97 7.14 -8.63
N LEU A 37 2.19 6.62 -8.73
CA LEU A 37 3.24 7.24 -9.51
C LEU A 37 3.14 6.88 -11.00
N THR A 38 2.87 5.60 -11.30
CA THR A 38 2.63 5.13 -12.68
C THR A 38 1.53 4.08 -12.65
N GLY A 39 0.84 3.93 -13.79
CA GLY A 39 -0.28 3.02 -13.90
C GLY A 39 -1.55 3.58 -13.30
N SER A 40 -2.62 2.81 -13.34
CA SER A 40 -3.88 3.15 -12.70
C SER A 40 -4.53 1.92 -12.09
N GLY A 41 -5.24 2.13 -10.98
CA GLY A 41 -5.91 1.03 -10.29
C GLY A 41 -6.56 1.51 -9.01
N THR A 42 -7.09 0.57 -8.25
CA THR A 42 -7.77 0.83 -6.98
C THR A 42 -7.08 0.07 -5.87
N LEU A 43 -6.72 0.79 -4.80
CA LEU A 43 -6.17 0.20 -3.59
C LEU A 43 -7.28 0.07 -2.55
N GLN A 44 -7.31 -1.06 -1.85
CA GLN A 44 -8.23 -1.30 -0.73
C GLN A 44 -7.45 -1.69 0.51
N TYR A 45 -7.88 -1.16 1.65
CA TYR A 45 -7.42 -1.61 2.96
C TYR A 45 -8.57 -2.43 3.57
N GLY A 46 -8.37 -3.74 3.61
CA GLY A 46 -9.46 -4.65 3.92
C GLY A 46 -10.54 -4.58 2.84
N ALA A 47 -11.75 -4.19 3.21
CA ALA A 47 -12.89 -4.05 2.28
C ALA A 47 -13.17 -2.61 1.88
N VAL A 48 -12.34 -1.65 2.31
CA VAL A 48 -12.58 -0.22 2.10
C VAL A 48 -11.61 0.32 1.06
N ALA A 49 -12.13 1.00 0.04
CA ALA A 49 -11.30 1.66 -0.96
C ALA A 49 -10.56 2.85 -0.35
N VAL A 50 -9.30 3.00 -0.71
CA VAL A 50 -8.43 4.08 -0.24
C VAL A 50 -8.22 5.07 -1.37
N THR A 51 -8.44 6.35 -1.09
CA THR A 51 -8.23 7.42 -2.07
C THR A 51 -6.77 7.87 -2.06
N PRO A 52 -6.11 8.03 -3.23
CA PRO A 52 -4.75 8.55 -3.27
C PRO A 52 -4.64 9.91 -2.57
N ALA A 53 -3.53 10.11 -1.86
CA ALA A 53 -3.21 11.31 -1.10
C ALA A 53 -4.09 11.55 0.14
N GLU A 54 -5.07 10.69 0.41
CA GLU A 54 -5.84 10.77 1.65
C GLU A 54 -5.30 9.75 2.67
N ALA A 55 -5.18 10.17 3.92
CA ALA A 55 -4.66 9.31 4.96
C ALA A 55 -5.68 8.25 5.39
N PHE A 56 -5.18 7.05 5.62
CA PHE A 56 -5.95 5.99 6.28
C PHE A 56 -5.14 5.45 7.46
N SER A 57 -5.84 5.03 8.50
CA SER A 57 -5.20 4.60 9.74
C SER A 57 -4.86 3.11 9.69
N VAL A 58 -3.59 2.77 9.96
CA VAL A 58 -3.11 1.40 9.95
C VAL A 58 -2.56 1.06 11.33
N PRO A 59 -3.03 -0.01 12.00
CA PRO A 59 -2.49 -0.41 13.28
C PRO A 59 -1.00 -0.71 13.19
N ALA A 60 -0.22 -0.20 14.15
CA ALA A 60 1.21 -0.45 14.22
C ALA A 60 1.50 -1.84 14.78
N ASN A 61 2.66 -2.38 14.42
CA ASN A 61 3.19 -3.64 14.95
C ASN A 61 2.34 -4.88 14.66
N SER A 62 1.52 -4.83 13.62
CA SER A 62 0.79 -5.99 13.13
C SER A 62 0.70 -5.96 11.61
N GLU A 63 0.72 -7.13 10.99
CA GLU A 63 0.58 -7.23 9.55
C GLU A 63 -0.83 -6.88 9.13
N GLN A 64 -0.96 -6.04 8.10
CA GLN A 64 -2.26 -5.58 7.60
C GLN A 64 -2.39 -5.90 6.12
N PRO A 65 -3.55 -6.42 5.70
CA PRO A 65 -3.75 -6.74 4.29
C PRO A 65 -4.11 -5.52 3.47
N LEU A 66 -3.51 -5.44 2.29
CA LEU A 66 -3.86 -4.46 1.27
C LEU A 66 -4.16 -5.21 -0.02
N TYR A 67 -5.11 -4.70 -0.80
CA TYR A 67 -5.47 -5.30 -2.08
C TYR A 67 -5.42 -4.24 -3.17
N TYR A 68 -4.78 -4.59 -4.27
CA TYR A 68 -4.67 -3.68 -5.40
C TYR A 68 -5.27 -4.34 -6.65
N THR A 69 -6.17 -3.62 -7.30
CA THR A 69 -6.77 -4.06 -8.56
C THR A 69 -6.30 -3.11 -9.66
N ALA A 70 -5.51 -3.63 -10.59
CA ALA A 70 -4.98 -2.82 -11.69
C ALA A 70 -6.08 -2.56 -12.71
N ALA A 71 -6.11 -1.33 -13.23
CA ALA A 71 -7.04 -0.94 -14.28
C ALA A 71 -6.42 -1.06 -15.68
N GLU A 72 -5.10 -1.23 -15.75
CA GLU A 72 -4.38 -1.36 -17.01
C GLU A 72 -3.15 -2.26 -16.85
N ARG A 73 -2.61 -2.74 -17.95
CA ARG A 73 -1.38 -3.51 -17.98
C ARG A 73 -0.17 -2.58 -17.94
N GLY A 74 0.98 -3.12 -17.58
CA GLY A 74 2.24 -2.40 -17.57
C GLY A 74 2.80 -2.22 -16.18
N MET A 75 3.73 -1.29 -16.04
CA MET A 75 4.36 -0.99 -14.76
C MET A 75 3.41 -0.18 -13.89
N HIS A 76 3.16 -0.67 -12.68
CA HIS A 76 2.44 0.06 -11.64
C HIS A 76 3.41 0.40 -10.52
N ARG A 77 3.48 1.67 -10.20
CA ARG A 77 4.37 2.15 -9.14
C ARG A 77 3.55 2.96 -8.14
N LEU A 78 3.55 2.51 -6.90
CA LEU A 78 2.83 3.15 -5.80
C LEU A 78 3.84 3.52 -4.72
N GLN A 79 3.73 4.74 -4.19
CA GLN A 79 4.54 5.19 -3.08
C GLN A 79 3.67 5.35 -1.85
N PHE A 80 4.07 4.70 -0.77
CA PHE A 80 3.40 4.80 0.52
C PHE A 80 4.22 5.68 1.44
N SER A 81 3.55 6.51 2.23
CA SER A 81 4.20 7.27 3.29
C SER A 81 3.44 7.06 4.61
N ALA A 82 4.19 6.86 5.67
CA ALA A 82 3.65 6.69 7.02
C ALA A 82 4.34 7.69 7.95
N THR A 83 3.56 8.39 8.75
CA THR A 83 4.12 9.37 9.69
C THR A 83 3.53 9.16 11.09
N ASP A 84 4.39 9.28 12.10
CA ASP A 84 3.97 9.25 13.51
C ASP A 84 3.89 10.65 14.12
N GLY A 85 4.06 11.70 13.30
CA GLY A 85 4.10 13.08 13.73
C GLY A 85 5.51 13.60 13.99
N TYR A 86 6.50 12.73 14.07
CA TYR A 86 7.91 13.08 14.29
C TYR A 86 8.79 12.70 13.10
N THR A 87 8.56 11.51 12.56
CA THR A 87 9.31 11.01 11.41
C THR A 87 8.35 10.48 10.35
N THR A 88 8.76 10.56 9.09
CA THR A 88 8.00 10.03 7.97
C THR A 88 8.84 8.98 7.26
N GLN A 89 8.25 7.82 7.00
CA GLN A 89 8.86 6.75 6.24
C GLN A 89 8.18 6.62 4.90
N PHE A 90 8.97 6.35 3.85
CA PHE A 90 8.47 6.16 2.50
C PHE A 90 8.84 4.77 2.00
N LYS A 91 7.94 4.17 1.24
CA LYS A 91 8.21 2.91 0.55
C LYS A 91 7.53 2.94 -0.81
N THR A 92 8.30 2.63 -1.84
CA THR A 92 7.78 2.54 -3.20
C THR A 92 7.74 1.08 -3.61
N LEU A 93 6.60 0.63 -4.13
CA LEU A 93 6.47 -0.70 -4.71
C LEU A 93 6.31 -0.61 -6.23
N GLU A 94 6.76 -1.64 -6.92
CA GLU A 94 6.63 -1.75 -8.36
C GLU A 94 6.08 -3.13 -8.71
N ILE A 95 4.99 -3.16 -9.48
CA ILE A 95 4.36 -4.39 -9.92
C ILE A 95 4.19 -4.31 -11.44
N ILE A 96 4.64 -5.35 -12.14
CA ILE A 96 4.41 -5.45 -13.57
C ILE A 96 3.14 -6.27 -13.79
N VAL A 97 2.14 -5.65 -14.40
CA VAL A 97 0.84 -6.25 -14.65
C VAL A 97 0.77 -6.73 -16.09
N THR A 98 0.48 -8.01 -16.26
CA THR A 98 0.40 -8.66 -17.55
C THR A 98 -0.98 -9.33 -17.74
N ASN A 99 -1.12 -10.15 -18.76
CA ASN A 99 -2.35 -10.92 -18.99
C ASN A 99 -2.56 -12.03 -17.96
#